data_373a4542fc07db1d30d0cb2aff1c44fc
#
_entry.id   373a4542fc07db1d30d0cb2aff1c44fc
#
_cell.length_a   1.000
_cell.length_b   1.000
_cell.length_c   1.000
_cell.angle_alpha   90.00
_cell.angle_beta   90.00
_cell.angle_gamma   90.00
#
_symmetry.space_group_name_H-M   'P 1'
#
loop_
_entity.id
_entity.type
_entity.pdbx_description
1 polymer ?
#
loop_
_entity_poly.entity_id
_entity_poly.type
_entity_poly.pdbx_seq_one_letter_code
_entity_poly.pdbx_strand_id
1 'polypeptide(L)'
;NRLALWGLAIVVVMSLLAIAGPWLAPYTYADQDLTAANAWPSAAHWFGTDSLGRDLFVRVLYGARISLSIGLVASLINVFIGVIYGGIAGLVGGRTDQIMMHIVDILYSIPMLLYVILLMVVFKPGLLNIYLALGIAYWLNMARIVRGQILSLKQQEYVMAARSCGTSTWHILCRHMIPNCVGPIIVTLPLSIPDAIFTEAFLS
;
A
#
# COMPACT_ATOMS: atom_id res chain seq x y z
N ASN A 1 -1.75 17.13 -17.59
CA ASN A 1 -0.38 16.71 -17.94
C ASN A 1 -0.44 15.44 -18.77
N ARG A 2 0.09 15.44 -20.02
CA ARG A 2 0.03 14.28 -20.93
C ARG A 2 0.77 13.08 -20.39
N LEU A 3 1.90 13.28 -19.71
CA LEU A 3 2.67 12.19 -19.05
C LEU A 3 1.85 11.48 -17.96
N ALA A 4 1.11 12.24 -17.16
CA ALA A 4 0.25 11.65 -16.14
C ALA A 4 -0.88 10.80 -16.75
N LEU A 5 -1.45 11.22 -17.88
CA LEU A 5 -2.47 10.45 -18.59
C LEU A 5 -1.90 9.14 -19.16
N TRP A 6 -0.70 9.18 -19.74
CA TRP A 6 -0.02 7.96 -20.21
C TRP A 6 0.29 7.01 -19.05
N GLY A 7 0.84 7.53 -17.95
CA GLY A 7 1.08 6.73 -16.75
C GLY A 7 -0.20 6.08 -16.21
N LEU A 8 -1.29 6.84 -16.11
CA LEU A 8 -2.59 6.31 -15.69
C LEU A 8 -3.09 5.23 -16.66
N ALA A 9 -3.00 5.46 -17.97
CA ALA A 9 -3.43 4.49 -18.98
C ALA A 9 -2.66 3.17 -18.85
N ILE A 10 -1.33 3.22 -18.66
CA ILE A 10 -0.51 2.03 -18.44
C ILE A 10 -0.96 1.26 -17.19
N VAL A 11 -1.13 1.96 -16.06
CA VAL A 11 -1.57 1.33 -14.81
C VAL A 11 -2.95 0.69 -14.96
N VAL A 12 -3.90 1.37 -15.61
CA VAL A 12 -5.24 0.84 -15.87
C VAL A 12 -5.19 -0.40 -16.75
N VAL A 13 -4.44 -0.35 -17.86
CA VAL A 13 -4.30 -1.51 -18.77
C VAL A 13 -3.66 -2.69 -18.05
N MET A 14 -2.58 -2.48 -17.30
CA MET A 14 -1.92 -3.53 -16.52
C MET A 14 -2.86 -4.12 -15.46
N SER A 15 -3.64 -3.28 -14.79
CA SER A 15 -4.63 -3.73 -13.80
C SER A 15 -5.75 -4.56 -14.45
N LEU A 16 -6.26 -4.13 -15.60
CA LEU A 16 -7.27 -4.88 -16.34
C LEU A 16 -6.72 -6.22 -16.82
N LEU A 17 -5.50 -6.28 -17.34
CA LEU A 17 -4.84 -7.51 -17.74
C LEU A 17 -4.62 -8.46 -16.54
N ALA A 18 -4.20 -7.93 -15.39
CA ALA A 18 -4.00 -8.72 -14.19
C ALA A 18 -5.32 -9.32 -13.65
N ILE A 19 -6.43 -8.58 -13.75
CA ILE A 19 -7.74 -9.02 -13.27
C ILE A 19 -8.40 -9.97 -14.27
N ALA A 20 -8.48 -9.59 -15.55
CA ALA A 20 -9.24 -10.32 -16.56
C ALA A 20 -8.39 -11.41 -17.25
N GLY A 21 -7.08 -11.20 -17.40
CA GLY A 21 -6.19 -12.07 -18.14
C GLY A 21 -6.21 -13.53 -17.68
N PRO A 22 -6.15 -13.84 -16.37
CA PRO A 22 -6.23 -15.21 -15.88
C PRO A 22 -7.53 -15.95 -16.26
N TRP A 23 -8.63 -15.23 -16.51
CA TRP A 23 -9.90 -15.83 -16.90
C TRP A 23 -10.03 -16.01 -18.42
N LEU A 24 -9.27 -15.23 -19.19
CA LEU A 24 -9.26 -15.29 -20.65
C LEU A 24 -8.17 -16.23 -21.17
N ALA A 25 -7.21 -16.61 -20.33
CA ALA A 25 -6.13 -17.50 -20.70
C ALA A 25 -6.63 -18.95 -20.81
N PRO A 26 -6.12 -19.72 -21.81
CA PRO A 26 -6.51 -21.12 -22.01
C PRO A 26 -5.94 -22.08 -20.96
N TYR A 27 -4.98 -21.62 -20.16
CA TYR A 27 -4.30 -22.42 -19.12
C TYR A 27 -4.54 -21.81 -17.74
N THR A 28 -4.42 -22.63 -16.69
CA THR A 28 -4.37 -22.14 -15.32
C THR A 28 -2.90 -21.95 -14.86
N TYR A 29 -2.68 -21.18 -13.79
CA TYR A 29 -1.32 -20.97 -13.28
C TYR A 29 -0.64 -22.25 -12.76
N ALA A 30 -1.43 -23.29 -12.46
CA ALA A 30 -0.99 -24.56 -11.87
C ALA A 30 -0.87 -25.70 -12.89
N ASP A 31 -1.43 -25.55 -14.10
CA ASP A 31 -1.38 -26.57 -15.13
C ASP A 31 0.06 -26.87 -15.52
N GLN A 32 0.43 -28.15 -15.53
CA GLN A 32 1.80 -28.64 -15.79
C GLN A 32 1.74 -29.58 -17.00
N ASP A 33 2.65 -29.35 -17.95
CA ASP A 33 2.91 -30.25 -19.05
C ASP A 33 4.41 -30.49 -19.19
N LEU A 34 4.89 -31.59 -18.60
CA LEU A 34 6.32 -31.91 -18.61
C LEU A 34 6.86 -32.15 -20.02
N THR A 35 5.99 -32.44 -21.01
CA THR A 35 6.40 -32.60 -22.41
C THR A 35 6.75 -31.26 -23.07
N ALA A 36 6.19 -30.19 -22.56
CA ALA A 36 6.45 -28.81 -22.97
C ALA A 36 7.38 -28.06 -22.01
N ALA A 37 8.18 -28.76 -21.19
CA ALA A 37 9.10 -28.12 -20.23
C ALA A 37 10.15 -27.27 -20.95
N ASN A 38 10.39 -26.03 -20.47
CA ASN A 38 11.32 -25.05 -21.04
C ASN A 38 11.10 -24.76 -22.53
N ALA A 39 9.86 -24.84 -23.00
CA ALA A 39 9.54 -24.51 -24.38
C ALA A 39 9.71 -23.01 -24.66
N TRP A 40 10.21 -22.69 -25.84
CA TRP A 40 10.35 -21.32 -26.33
C TRP A 40 8.98 -20.67 -26.58
N PRO A 41 8.92 -19.31 -26.63
CA PRO A 41 7.70 -18.59 -27.01
C PRO A 41 7.09 -19.11 -28.32
N SER A 42 5.79 -19.35 -28.31
CA SER A 42 5.02 -19.90 -29.42
C SER A 42 3.59 -19.35 -29.45
N ALA A 43 2.81 -19.68 -30.47
CA ALA A 43 1.39 -19.32 -30.52
C ALA A 43 0.56 -19.96 -29.41
N ALA A 44 0.97 -21.12 -28.89
CA ALA A 44 0.33 -21.77 -27.75
C ALA A 44 0.80 -21.18 -26.40
N HIS A 45 2.08 -20.85 -26.28
CA HIS A 45 2.70 -20.31 -25.06
C HIS A 45 3.42 -19.01 -25.39
N TRP A 46 2.78 -17.89 -25.23
CA TRP A 46 3.28 -16.58 -25.69
C TRP A 46 4.62 -16.18 -25.07
N PHE A 47 4.87 -16.53 -23.82
CA PHE A 47 6.16 -16.29 -23.14
C PHE A 47 6.95 -17.60 -22.95
N GLY A 48 6.51 -18.71 -23.59
CA GLY A 48 7.08 -20.02 -23.35
C GLY A 48 6.61 -20.64 -22.04
N THR A 49 7.33 -21.67 -21.60
CA THR A 49 7.00 -22.44 -20.39
C THR A 49 8.19 -22.52 -19.43
N ASP A 50 7.92 -22.78 -18.17
CA ASP A 50 8.96 -23.04 -17.15
C ASP A 50 9.43 -24.51 -17.15
N SER A 51 10.29 -24.86 -16.19
CA SER A 51 10.83 -26.21 -16.02
C SER A 51 9.78 -27.29 -15.71
N LEU A 52 8.59 -26.89 -15.30
CA LEU A 52 7.44 -27.78 -15.07
C LEU A 52 6.42 -27.76 -16.23
N GLY A 53 6.75 -27.07 -17.33
CA GLY A 53 5.85 -26.90 -18.47
C GLY A 53 4.68 -25.98 -18.22
N ARG A 54 4.73 -25.12 -17.20
CA ARG A 54 3.65 -24.16 -16.88
C ARG A 54 3.81 -22.92 -17.75
N ASP A 55 2.69 -22.40 -18.25
CA ASP A 55 2.68 -21.21 -19.10
C ASP A 55 3.16 -19.95 -18.35
N LEU A 56 4.25 -19.34 -18.84
CA LEU A 56 4.86 -18.19 -18.21
C LEU A 56 4.00 -16.92 -18.31
N PHE A 57 3.27 -16.74 -19.43
CA PHE A 57 2.40 -15.57 -19.58
C PHE A 57 1.28 -15.58 -18.55
N VAL A 58 0.61 -16.73 -18.38
CA VAL A 58 -0.45 -16.90 -17.37
C VAL A 58 0.10 -16.67 -15.96
N ARG A 59 1.28 -17.19 -15.66
CA ARG A 59 1.94 -17.00 -14.37
C ARG A 59 2.27 -15.53 -14.08
N VAL A 60 2.72 -14.80 -15.10
CA VAL A 60 2.95 -13.33 -14.98
C VAL A 60 1.66 -12.58 -14.68
N LEU A 61 0.54 -12.94 -15.33
CA LEU A 61 -0.75 -12.33 -15.06
C LEU A 61 -1.24 -12.60 -13.63
N TYR A 62 -1.12 -13.84 -13.16
CA TYR A 62 -1.43 -14.20 -11.77
C TYR A 62 -0.53 -13.47 -10.76
N GLY A 63 0.78 -13.43 -11.02
CA GLY A 63 1.74 -12.68 -10.21
C GLY A 63 1.37 -11.20 -10.14
N ALA A 64 1.10 -10.56 -11.28
CA ALA A 64 0.68 -9.16 -11.33
C ALA A 64 -0.61 -8.91 -10.53
N ARG A 65 -1.59 -9.82 -10.58
CA ARG A 65 -2.82 -9.73 -9.79
C ARG A 65 -2.53 -9.77 -8.28
N ILE A 66 -1.66 -10.67 -7.85
CA ILE A 66 -1.27 -10.79 -6.44
C ILE A 66 -0.53 -9.53 -6.00
N SER A 67 0.51 -9.12 -6.70
CA SER A 67 1.32 -7.95 -6.35
C SER A 67 0.50 -6.64 -6.33
N LEU A 68 -0.38 -6.42 -7.32
CA LEU A 68 -1.29 -5.27 -7.32
C LEU A 68 -2.26 -5.30 -6.14
N SER A 69 -2.80 -6.47 -5.80
CA SER A 69 -3.68 -6.61 -4.64
C SER A 69 -2.95 -6.33 -3.33
N ILE A 70 -1.71 -6.80 -3.19
CA ILE A 70 -0.86 -6.54 -2.03
C ILE A 70 -0.56 -5.04 -1.91
N GLY A 71 -0.11 -4.41 -3.01
CA GLY A 71 0.16 -2.97 -3.02
C GLY A 71 -1.05 -2.15 -2.61
N LEU A 72 -2.22 -2.46 -3.15
CA LEU A 72 -3.46 -1.73 -2.85
C LEU A 72 -3.90 -1.93 -1.40
N VAL A 73 -4.01 -3.19 -0.94
CA VAL A 73 -4.50 -3.51 0.40
C VAL A 73 -3.54 -2.98 1.47
N ALA A 74 -2.23 -3.20 1.30
CA ALA A 74 -1.22 -2.67 2.23
C ALA A 74 -1.28 -1.14 2.31
N SER A 75 -1.46 -0.45 1.17
CA SER A 75 -1.58 1.01 1.14
C SER A 75 -2.86 1.52 1.80
N LEU A 76 -3.98 0.81 1.69
CA LEU A 76 -5.21 1.16 2.41
C LEU A 76 -5.06 1.00 3.92
N ILE A 77 -4.43 -0.09 4.38
CA ILE A 77 -4.12 -0.30 5.80
C ILE A 77 -3.18 0.80 6.31
N ASN A 78 -2.14 1.13 5.54
CA ASN A 78 -1.21 2.22 5.82
C ASN A 78 -1.94 3.56 6.03
N VAL A 79 -2.81 3.94 5.09
CA VAL A 79 -3.61 5.18 5.21
C VAL A 79 -4.51 5.13 6.43
N PHE A 80 -5.22 4.02 6.65
CA PHE A 80 -6.16 3.88 7.76
C PHE A 80 -5.45 4.05 9.11
N ILE A 81 -4.38 3.30 9.36
CA ILE A 81 -3.62 3.38 10.60
C ILE A 81 -2.92 4.74 10.72
N GLY A 82 -2.25 5.19 9.65
CA GLY A 82 -1.47 6.43 9.66
C GLY A 82 -2.34 7.67 9.87
N VAL A 83 -3.52 7.74 9.26
CA VAL A 83 -4.46 8.86 9.45
C VAL A 83 -4.99 8.91 10.88
N ILE A 84 -5.39 7.77 11.44
CA ILE A 84 -5.88 7.72 12.83
C ILE A 84 -4.76 8.10 13.79
N TYR A 85 -3.61 7.45 13.68
CA TYR A 85 -2.49 7.66 14.57
C TYR A 85 -1.92 9.08 14.49
N GLY A 86 -1.60 9.53 13.29
CA GLY A 86 -1.09 10.89 13.04
C GLY A 86 -2.12 11.96 13.37
N GLY A 87 -3.40 11.68 13.08
CA GLY A 87 -4.53 12.56 13.44
C GLY A 87 -4.64 12.78 14.94
N ILE A 88 -4.61 11.70 15.73
CA ILE A 88 -4.66 11.77 17.21
C ILE A 88 -3.43 12.48 17.75
N ALA A 89 -2.23 12.11 17.32
CA ALA A 89 -0.98 12.72 17.76
C ALA A 89 -0.98 14.23 17.50
N GLY A 90 -1.28 14.67 16.27
CA GLY A 90 -1.34 16.08 15.92
C GLY A 90 -2.46 16.83 16.63
N LEU A 91 -3.63 16.21 16.83
CA LEU A 91 -4.78 16.81 17.49
C LEU A 91 -4.52 17.06 18.98
N VAL A 92 -4.14 16.04 19.73
CA VAL A 92 -3.91 16.13 21.18
C VAL A 92 -2.69 17.00 21.46
N GLY A 93 -1.57 16.73 20.79
CA GLY A 93 -0.34 17.49 20.98
C GLY A 93 0.35 17.20 22.32
N GLY A 94 1.29 18.06 22.69
CA GLY A 94 1.99 18.00 23.97
C GLY A 94 2.73 16.67 24.22
N ARG A 95 2.63 16.13 25.43
CA ARG A 95 3.28 14.87 25.82
C ARG A 95 2.75 13.65 25.06
N THR A 96 1.46 13.62 24.75
CA THR A 96 0.85 12.52 23.97
C THR A 96 1.46 12.44 22.57
N ASP A 97 1.58 13.57 21.90
CA ASP A 97 2.21 13.66 20.59
C ASP A 97 3.69 13.20 20.65
N GLN A 98 4.44 13.68 21.66
CA GLN A 98 5.83 13.28 21.83
C GLN A 98 5.99 11.78 22.05
N ILE A 99 5.17 11.16 22.90
CA ILE A 99 5.22 9.72 23.15
C ILE A 99 4.85 8.94 21.88
N MET A 100 3.76 9.32 21.22
CA MET A 100 3.31 8.66 20.00
C MET A 100 4.37 8.75 18.88
N MET A 101 4.95 9.93 18.68
CA MET A 101 5.99 10.08 17.66
C MET A 101 7.30 9.38 18.04
N HIS A 102 7.64 9.33 19.34
CA HIS A 102 8.80 8.56 19.77
C HIS A 102 8.66 7.06 19.46
N ILE A 103 7.45 6.49 19.62
CA ILE A 103 7.18 5.11 19.18
C ILE A 103 7.38 4.96 17.65
N VAL A 104 6.87 5.91 16.86
CA VAL A 104 7.09 5.93 15.41
C VAL A 104 8.58 6.00 15.08
N ASP A 105 9.35 6.83 15.80
CA ASP A 105 10.78 7.01 15.56
C ASP A 105 11.58 5.76 15.90
N ILE A 106 11.25 5.08 17.01
CA ILE A 106 11.86 3.79 17.37
C ILE A 106 11.60 2.74 16.30
N LEU A 107 10.34 2.58 15.87
CA LEU A 107 9.98 1.61 14.83
C LEU A 107 10.63 1.96 13.48
N TYR A 108 10.70 3.23 13.15
CA TYR A 108 11.31 3.70 11.90
C TYR A 108 12.84 3.57 11.88
N SER A 109 13.49 3.47 13.05
CA SER A 109 14.94 3.24 13.13
C SER A 109 15.35 1.83 12.73
N ILE A 110 14.42 0.88 12.73
CA ILE A 110 14.64 -0.48 12.26
C ILE A 110 14.54 -0.48 10.72
N PRO A 111 15.51 -1.03 9.98
CA PRO A 111 15.39 -1.17 8.53
C PRO A 111 14.09 -1.86 8.15
N MET A 112 13.28 -1.22 7.28
CA MET A 112 11.94 -1.67 6.92
C MET A 112 11.89 -3.15 6.52
N LEU A 113 12.84 -3.60 5.70
CA LEU A 113 12.89 -4.98 5.24
C LEU A 113 13.03 -5.97 6.41
N LEU A 114 13.90 -5.67 7.38
CA LEU A 114 14.07 -6.51 8.57
C LEU A 114 12.79 -6.55 9.41
N TYR A 115 12.12 -5.41 9.55
CA TYR A 115 10.85 -5.33 10.27
C TYR A 115 9.77 -6.21 9.62
N VAL A 116 9.63 -6.15 8.30
CA VAL A 116 8.68 -6.97 7.56
C VAL A 116 9.01 -8.45 7.67
N ILE A 117 10.29 -8.84 7.55
CA ILE A 117 10.73 -10.23 7.73
C ILE A 117 10.37 -10.75 9.14
N LEU A 118 10.60 -9.95 10.18
CA LEU A 118 10.23 -10.33 11.55
C LEU A 118 8.71 -10.55 11.69
N LEU A 119 7.90 -9.67 11.11
CA LEU A 119 6.45 -9.84 11.10
C LEU A 119 6.02 -11.11 10.36
N MET A 120 6.64 -11.42 9.22
CA MET A 120 6.37 -12.65 8.45
C MET A 120 6.74 -13.91 9.22
N VAL A 121 7.81 -13.91 10.00
CA VAL A 121 8.16 -15.02 10.89
C VAL A 121 7.09 -15.26 11.95
N VAL A 122 6.55 -14.17 12.53
CA VAL A 122 5.51 -14.24 13.56
C VAL A 122 4.17 -14.70 13.00
N PHE A 123 3.76 -14.17 11.85
CA PHE A 123 2.43 -14.43 11.27
C PHE A 123 2.35 -15.72 10.44
N LYS A 124 3.46 -16.38 10.16
CA LYS A 124 3.58 -17.54 9.27
C LYS A 124 3.38 -17.19 7.78
N PRO A 125 3.78 -18.05 6.83
CA PRO A 125 3.56 -17.85 5.41
C PRO A 125 2.09 -17.79 5.03
N GLY A 126 1.72 -16.87 4.14
CA GLY A 126 0.35 -16.75 3.60
C GLY A 126 0.06 -15.33 3.10
N LEU A 127 -0.76 -15.21 2.06
CA LEU A 127 -1.09 -13.91 1.45
C LEU A 127 -1.70 -12.92 2.45
N LEU A 128 -2.61 -13.38 3.32
CA LEU A 128 -3.21 -12.52 4.35
C LEU A 128 -2.14 -11.93 5.28
N ASN A 129 -1.16 -12.74 5.65
CA ASN A 129 -0.10 -12.33 6.56
C ASN A 129 0.87 -11.35 5.89
N ILE A 130 1.08 -11.45 4.58
CA ILE A 130 1.82 -10.45 3.78
C ILE A 130 1.07 -9.11 3.79
N TYR A 131 -0.24 -9.11 3.54
CA TYR A 131 -1.05 -7.88 3.62
C TYR A 131 -0.94 -7.19 4.97
N LEU A 132 -1.06 -7.96 6.05
CA LEU A 132 -0.97 -7.43 7.41
C LEU A 132 0.44 -6.93 7.73
N ALA A 133 1.48 -7.71 7.43
CA ALA A 133 2.86 -7.34 7.69
C ALA A 133 3.24 -6.02 6.99
N LEU A 134 2.93 -5.91 5.70
CA LEU A 134 3.22 -4.69 4.93
C LEU A 134 2.36 -3.52 5.39
N GLY A 135 1.06 -3.73 5.61
CA GLY A 135 0.17 -2.69 6.12
C GLY A 135 0.62 -2.14 7.47
N ILE A 136 1.03 -3.03 8.40
CA ILE A 136 1.56 -2.64 9.72
C ILE A 136 2.95 -2.00 9.60
N ALA A 137 3.74 -2.33 8.59
CA ALA A 137 5.07 -1.76 8.43
C ALA A 137 5.04 -0.33 7.84
N TYR A 138 4.17 -0.06 6.86
CA TYR A 138 4.21 1.18 6.08
C TYR A 138 3.50 2.38 6.71
N TRP A 139 2.65 2.21 7.74
CA TRP A 139 1.85 3.29 8.32
C TRP A 139 2.66 4.41 9.01
N LEU A 140 3.91 4.14 9.36
CA LEU A 140 4.78 5.08 10.09
C LEU A 140 4.97 6.40 9.36
N ASN A 141 5.25 6.34 8.05
CA ASN A 141 5.44 7.52 7.22
C ASN A 141 4.14 8.33 7.07
N MET A 142 3.02 7.65 6.85
CA MET A 142 1.70 8.28 6.74
C MET A 142 1.33 8.99 8.05
N ALA A 143 1.61 8.38 9.21
CA ALA A 143 1.36 9.00 10.51
C ALA A 143 2.13 10.33 10.68
N ARG A 144 3.39 10.39 10.26
CA ARG A 144 4.19 11.62 10.29
C ARG A 144 3.64 12.70 9.38
N ILE A 145 3.23 12.33 8.16
CA ILE A 145 2.66 13.27 7.18
C ILE A 145 1.35 13.84 7.71
N VAL A 146 0.44 12.99 8.16
CA VAL A 146 -0.87 13.43 8.67
C VAL A 146 -0.71 14.27 9.93
N ARG A 147 0.16 13.86 10.87
CA ARG A 147 0.47 14.68 12.05
C ARG A 147 0.95 16.08 11.66
N GLY A 148 1.91 16.17 10.73
CA GLY A 148 2.43 17.47 10.25
C GLY A 148 1.32 18.35 9.68
N GLN A 149 0.43 17.78 8.88
CA GLN A 149 -0.74 18.49 8.33
C GLN A 149 -1.70 18.95 9.43
N ILE A 150 -2.03 18.08 10.40
CA ILE A 150 -2.91 18.44 11.51
C ILE A 150 -2.32 19.59 12.35
N LEU A 151 -1.02 19.57 12.62
CA LEU A 151 -0.35 20.66 13.34
C LEU A 151 -0.45 21.99 12.58
N SER A 152 -0.29 21.98 11.26
CA SER A 152 -0.47 23.16 10.42
C SER A 152 -1.93 23.64 10.41
N LEU A 153 -2.87 22.71 10.23
CA LEU A 153 -4.30 23.02 10.19
C LEU A 153 -4.84 23.57 11.53
N LYS A 154 -4.26 23.17 12.66
CA LYS A 154 -4.64 23.70 13.99
C LYS A 154 -4.45 25.21 14.11
N GLN A 155 -3.58 25.80 13.30
CA GLN A 155 -3.25 27.23 13.33
C GLN A 155 -4.12 28.04 12.34
N GLN A 156 -4.98 27.38 11.57
CA GLN A 156 -5.86 28.04 10.60
C GLN A 156 -7.03 28.75 11.28
N GLU A 157 -7.40 29.91 10.76
CA GLU A 157 -8.45 30.78 11.32
C GLU A 157 -9.78 30.06 11.49
N TYR A 158 -10.19 29.26 10.50
CA TYR A 158 -11.46 28.51 10.55
C TYR A 158 -11.48 27.47 11.67
N VAL A 159 -10.32 26.87 12.03
CA VAL A 159 -10.20 25.94 13.15
C VAL A 159 -10.29 26.67 14.47
N MET A 160 -9.64 27.84 14.57
CA MET A 160 -9.72 28.69 15.76
C MET A 160 -11.15 29.20 15.96
N ALA A 161 -11.82 29.65 14.90
CA ALA A 161 -13.23 30.06 14.94
C ALA A 161 -14.15 28.92 15.41
N ALA A 162 -14.00 27.72 14.86
CA ALA A 162 -14.78 26.56 15.29
C ALA A 162 -14.60 26.23 16.78
N ARG A 163 -13.36 26.38 17.31
CA ARG A 163 -13.09 26.21 18.75
C ARG A 163 -13.77 27.28 19.58
N SER A 164 -13.72 28.54 19.16
CA SER A 164 -14.37 29.67 19.85
C SER A 164 -15.89 29.51 19.88
N CYS A 165 -16.48 28.87 18.87
CA CYS A 165 -17.89 28.51 18.85
C CYS A 165 -18.24 27.27 19.70
N GLY A 166 -17.28 26.70 20.46
CA GLY A 166 -17.51 25.58 21.38
C GLY A 166 -17.61 24.21 20.67
N THR A 167 -17.18 24.12 19.39
CA THR A 167 -17.17 22.83 18.67
C THR A 167 -16.17 21.85 19.34
N SER A 168 -16.61 20.60 19.56
CA SER A 168 -15.75 19.59 20.19
C SER A 168 -14.50 19.31 19.35
N THR A 169 -13.39 19.07 20.02
CA THR A 169 -12.09 18.83 19.38
C THR A 169 -12.12 17.65 18.41
N TRP A 170 -12.86 16.59 18.75
CA TRP A 170 -13.04 15.42 17.88
C TRP A 170 -13.85 15.75 16.63
N HIS A 171 -14.89 16.56 16.77
CA HIS A 171 -15.68 17.01 15.63
C HIS A 171 -14.85 17.88 14.67
N ILE A 172 -14.01 18.76 15.23
CA ILE A 172 -13.08 19.57 14.45
C ILE A 172 -12.10 18.66 13.67
N LEU A 173 -11.55 17.61 14.31
CA LEU A 173 -10.67 16.65 13.63
C LEU A 173 -11.38 16.00 12.45
N CYS A 174 -12.51 15.36 12.69
CA CYS A 174 -13.19 14.55 11.68
C CYS A 174 -13.84 15.38 10.57
N ARG A 175 -14.39 16.56 10.91
CA ARG A 175 -15.17 17.39 9.97
C ARG A 175 -14.36 18.44 9.24
N HIS A 176 -13.28 18.93 9.88
CA HIS A 176 -12.52 20.06 9.35
C HIS A 176 -11.06 19.72 9.04
N MET A 177 -10.38 18.93 9.87
CA MET A 177 -8.95 18.68 9.66
C MET A 177 -8.67 17.49 8.74
N ILE A 178 -9.22 16.30 9.01
CA ILE A 178 -8.99 15.10 8.19
C ILE A 178 -9.38 15.32 6.72
N PRO A 179 -10.55 15.91 6.38
CA PRO A 179 -10.88 16.22 5.00
C PRO A 179 -9.86 17.14 4.29
N ASN A 180 -9.25 18.06 5.06
CA ASN A 180 -8.20 18.94 4.52
C ASN A 180 -6.81 18.28 4.44
N CYS A 181 -6.62 17.09 5.03
CA CYS A 181 -5.42 16.26 4.85
C CYS A 181 -5.47 15.38 3.59
N VAL A 182 -6.61 15.32 2.89
CA VAL A 182 -6.80 14.43 1.72
C VAL A 182 -5.79 14.70 0.61
N GLY A 183 -5.40 15.97 0.37
CA GLY A 183 -4.40 16.30 -0.64
C GLY A 183 -3.06 15.55 -0.44
N PRO A 184 -2.35 15.74 0.68
CA PRO A 184 -1.13 14.97 0.98
C PRO A 184 -1.33 13.46 1.01
N ILE A 185 -2.48 12.98 1.50
CA ILE A 185 -2.79 11.54 1.55
C ILE A 185 -2.88 10.96 0.13
N ILE A 186 -3.62 11.61 -0.78
CA ILE A 186 -3.77 11.17 -2.19
C ILE A 186 -2.44 11.19 -2.92
N VAL A 187 -1.52 12.08 -2.59
CA VAL A 187 -0.17 12.09 -3.20
C VAL A 187 0.69 10.96 -2.66
N THR A 188 0.63 10.69 -1.36
CA THR A 188 1.49 9.69 -0.70
C THR A 188 1.03 8.25 -0.97
N LEU A 189 -0.29 8.01 -1.05
CA LEU A 189 -0.85 6.68 -1.22
C LEU A 189 -0.35 5.97 -2.50
N PRO A 190 -0.39 6.57 -3.70
CA PRO A 190 0.13 5.93 -4.90
C PRO A 190 1.64 5.66 -4.85
N LEU A 191 2.41 6.46 -4.10
CA LEU A 191 3.85 6.27 -3.94
C LEU A 191 4.17 5.07 -3.04
N SER A 192 3.30 4.72 -2.10
CA SER A 192 3.48 3.55 -1.22
C SER A 192 3.16 2.21 -1.91
N ILE A 193 2.37 2.21 -3.00
CA ILE A 193 2.02 0.98 -3.73
C ILE A 193 3.25 0.30 -4.36
N PRO A 194 4.09 1.00 -5.15
CA PRO A 194 5.31 0.41 -5.70
C PRO A 194 6.26 -0.13 -4.62
N ASP A 195 6.42 0.60 -3.50
CA ASP A 195 7.27 0.17 -2.39
C ASP A 195 6.78 -1.14 -1.79
N ALA A 196 5.46 -1.30 -1.61
CA ALA A 196 4.86 -2.52 -1.08
C ALA A 196 5.04 -3.70 -2.06
N ILE A 197 4.82 -3.49 -3.37
CA ILE A 197 5.03 -4.49 -4.42
C ILE A 197 6.52 -4.91 -4.47
N PHE A 198 7.42 -3.93 -4.40
CA PHE A 198 8.85 -4.20 -4.41
C PHE A 198 9.28 -5.04 -3.21
N THR A 199 8.78 -4.69 -2.02
CA THR A 199 9.06 -5.45 -0.79
C THR A 199 8.48 -6.86 -0.85
N GLU A 200 7.27 -7.03 -1.39
CA GLU A 200 6.65 -8.34 -1.61
C GLU A 200 7.51 -9.22 -2.53
N ALA A 201 8.02 -8.67 -3.62
CA ALA A 201 8.88 -9.39 -4.56
C ALA A 201 10.19 -9.89 -3.93
N PHE A 202 10.67 -9.26 -2.85
CA PHE A 202 11.82 -9.74 -2.06
C PHE A 202 11.45 -10.83 -1.06
N LEU A 203 10.17 -10.97 -0.71
CA LEU A 203 9.68 -11.89 0.31
C LEU A 203 9.08 -13.18 -0.27
N SER A 204 8.73 -13.16 -1.57
CA SER A 204 8.15 -14.31 -2.30
C SER A 204 9.23 -15.17 -2.93
#